data_beb920569d8182b9f6283381dbad0bd1
#
_entry.id   beb920569d8182b9f6283381dbad0bd1
#
_cell.length_a   1.000
_cell.length_b   1.000
_cell.length_c   1.000
_cell.angle_alpha   90.00
_cell.angle_beta   90.00
_cell.angle_gamma   90.00
#
_symmetry.space_group_name_H-M   'P 1'
#
loop_
_entity.id
_entity.type
_entity.pdbx_description
1 polymer ?
#
loop_
_entity_poly.entity_id
_entity_poly.type
_entity_poly.pdbx_seq_one_letter_code
_entity_poly.pdbx_strand_id
1 'polypeptide(L)'
;MSSLVTVRTALASSFNIPAVKTLQFVTVTAMIDTARQFGITTFKDPSNYGLSLTLGGGDVKLLELTDAYAIFADHGLRVPTTPFLKITDPTGKVLYDLKANPPKETRVVDARYAYQITSILSDANARAPAFGTGGVLKLTRPAAVKTGTTNDWRDNWTLGFTPDLVTGVWVGNSNNTEMEHISGVTGAGPLWHNFMERVLAGTPVQDFLVPPGMVRLEVCNESGLLPSELCPPDHRHEEIFLAEQAPSQLDNVWQKIKIDRTNGLLGSDLCSDRVDETIFAVYPPEARQWAIDHAIPQPPTQQSPNCPLPVGPTPVAGGIKPAMSILSPRDGSSLSGSVDINGTALMANFDHYVIQIGFGNDPQDWIQLVQSSTSIQNGRLATWDTLHYPDGPYTIRLEMDDRSGQSFGGRIRVTVSNFPAQPPPPTATSRPPTLTSVPPTQTQTPPKTSTPLPATATPRPPTATTAPSTATLIPPTITSVPPTATHAPPTATPVPPTATLAPPTATPVPPTATSAPPTATTAPPTATVAPSATTKP
;
A
#
# COMPACT_ATOMS: atom_id res chain seq x y z
N MET A 1 -7.89 11.24 12.15
CA MET A 1 -6.41 11.26 12.12
C MET A 1 -5.97 11.05 10.69
N SER A 2 -5.58 12.11 10.01
CA SER A 2 -4.90 12.05 8.70
C SER A 2 -3.41 12.17 9.00
N SER A 3 -2.70 11.07 9.15
CA SER A 3 -1.25 11.07 9.31
C SER A 3 -0.60 10.55 8.02
N LEU A 4 0.51 11.16 7.64
CA LEU A 4 1.41 10.56 6.64
C LEU A 4 2.05 9.33 7.28
N VAL A 5 1.94 8.19 6.60
CA VAL A 5 2.51 6.92 7.06
C VAL A 5 3.11 6.18 5.88
N THR A 6 4.20 5.49 6.11
CA THR A 6 4.76 4.59 5.09
C THR A 6 3.82 3.38 4.89
N VAL A 7 3.88 2.76 3.72
CA VAL A 7 3.15 1.50 3.45
C VAL A 7 3.54 0.43 4.46
N ARG A 8 4.82 0.38 4.85
CA ARG A 8 5.34 -0.53 5.89
C ARG A 8 4.59 -0.34 7.21
N THR A 9 4.56 0.88 7.74
CA THR A 9 3.87 1.19 9.00
C THR A 9 2.36 0.96 8.88
N ALA A 10 1.75 1.35 7.77
CA ALA A 10 0.31 1.20 7.55
C ALA A 10 -0.13 -0.28 7.55
N LEU A 11 0.58 -1.14 6.84
CA LEU A 11 0.27 -2.57 6.77
C LEU A 11 0.59 -3.28 8.08
N ALA A 12 1.77 -3.06 8.65
CA ALA A 12 2.20 -3.69 9.90
C ALA A 12 1.30 -3.29 11.08
N SER A 13 0.91 -2.01 11.17
CA SER A 13 0.02 -1.46 12.20
C SER A 13 -1.47 -1.66 11.89
N SER A 14 -1.82 -2.27 10.76
CA SER A 14 -3.21 -2.58 10.39
C SER A 14 -4.12 -1.34 10.29
N PHE A 15 -3.62 -0.23 9.72
CA PHE A 15 -4.41 0.99 9.57
C PHE A 15 -5.47 0.85 8.48
N ASN A 16 -6.72 1.08 8.83
CA ASN A 16 -7.87 0.85 7.94
C ASN A 16 -7.91 1.81 6.74
N ILE A 17 -7.68 3.10 6.96
CA ILE A 17 -7.78 4.12 5.89
C ILE A 17 -6.78 3.85 4.75
N PRO A 18 -5.48 3.61 5.02
CA PRO A 18 -4.54 3.22 3.96
C PRO A 18 -4.93 1.93 3.25
N ALA A 19 -5.44 0.92 3.98
CA ALA A 19 -5.89 -0.34 3.38
C ALA A 19 -7.04 -0.12 2.39
N VAL A 20 -8.05 0.69 2.77
CA VAL A 20 -9.19 1.05 1.88
C VAL A 20 -8.70 1.83 0.66
N LYS A 21 -7.81 2.81 0.84
CA LYS A 21 -7.22 3.56 -0.28
C LYS A 21 -6.41 2.66 -1.22
N THR A 22 -5.66 1.71 -0.67
CA THR A 22 -4.91 0.73 -1.48
C THR A 22 -5.87 -0.15 -2.29
N LEU A 23 -6.97 -0.64 -1.69
CA LEU A 23 -7.96 -1.42 -2.44
C LEU A 23 -8.68 -0.58 -3.51
N GLN A 24 -8.96 0.69 -3.22
CA GLN A 24 -9.51 1.61 -4.22
C GLN A 24 -8.55 1.78 -5.40
N PHE A 25 -7.25 1.90 -5.13
CA PHE A 25 -6.20 2.04 -6.15
C PHE A 25 -6.06 0.77 -7.00
N VAL A 26 -5.92 -0.41 -6.38
CA VAL A 26 -5.74 -1.69 -7.11
C VAL A 26 -7.02 -2.24 -7.69
N THR A 27 -8.17 -1.78 -7.27
CA THR A 27 -9.54 -2.22 -7.57
C THR A 27 -9.94 -3.54 -6.89
N VAL A 28 -11.24 -3.68 -6.61
CA VAL A 28 -11.82 -4.91 -6.01
C VAL A 28 -11.62 -6.11 -6.93
N THR A 29 -11.77 -5.93 -8.24
CA THR A 29 -11.61 -7.01 -9.23
C THR A 29 -10.20 -7.56 -9.23
N ALA A 30 -9.18 -6.71 -9.32
CA ALA A 30 -7.78 -7.14 -9.32
C ALA A 30 -7.38 -7.83 -8.00
N MET A 31 -7.89 -7.35 -6.87
CA MET A 31 -7.69 -7.99 -5.56
C MET A 31 -8.29 -9.40 -5.54
N ILE A 32 -9.53 -9.58 -6.03
CA ILE A 32 -10.20 -10.89 -6.08
C ILE A 32 -9.48 -11.85 -7.04
N ASP A 33 -9.00 -11.37 -8.18
CA ASP A 33 -8.25 -12.18 -9.12
C ASP A 33 -6.92 -12.65 -8.52
N THR A 34 -6.24 -11.78 -7.76
CA THR A 34 -5.04 -12.15 -7.00
C THR A 34 -5.39 -13.16 -5.90
N ALA A 35 -6.47 -12.96 -5.16
CA ALA A 35 -6.93 -13.89 -4.13
C ALA A 35 -7.22 -15.29 -4.70
N ARG A 36 -7.81 -15.38 -5.90
CA ARG A 36 -8.03 -16.66 -6.60
C ARG A 36 -6.71 -17.35 -6.97
N GLN A 37 -5.72 -16.61 -7.46
CA GLN A 37 -4.38 -17.14 -7.73
C GLN A 37 -3.74 -17.69 -6.45
N PHE A 38 -3.99 -17.06 -5.31
CA PHE A 38 -3.53 -17.48 -3.99
C PHE A 38 -4.35 -18.63 -3.39
N GLY A 39 -5.42 -19.08 -4.08
CA GLY A 39 -6.21 -20.25 -3.68
C GLY A 39 -7.48 -19.93 -2.90
N ILE A 40 -7.85 -18.68 -2.72
CA ILE A 40 -9.12 -18.29 -2.12
C ILE A 40 -10.25 -18.54 -3.12
N THR A 41 -11.21 -19.38 -2.74
CA THR A 41 -12.32 -19.80 -3.64
C THR A 41 -13.66 -19.16 -3.31
N THR A 42 -13.74 -18.42 -2.23
CA THR A 42 -15.01 -17.88 -1.70
C THR A 42 -15.47 -16.61 -2.43
N PHE A 43 -14.57 -15.82 -2.99
CA PHE A 43 -14.89 -14.59 -3.72
C PHE A 43 -15.29 -14.92 -5.17
N LYS A 44 -16.57 -15.28 -5.38
CA LYS A 44 -17.06 -15.78 -6.69
C LYS A 44 -17.30 -14.66 -7.70
N ASP A 45 -18.05 -13.65 -7.33
CA ASP A 45 -18.45 -12.56 -8.20
C ASP A 45 -17.97 -11.22 -7.61
N PRO A 46 -17.03 -10.53 -8.30
CA PRO A 46 -16.51 -9.24 -7.84
C PRO A 46 -17.58 -8.17 -7.62
N SER A 47 -18.72 -8.23 -8.33
CA SER A 47 -19.80 -7.24 -8.20
C SER A 47 -20.49 -7.27 -6.84
N ASN A 48 -20.33 -8.36 -6.07
CA ASN A 48 -20.90 -8.49 -4.72
C ASN A 48 -20.05 -7.83 -3.62
N TYR A 49 -18.88 -7.28 -3.97
CA TYR A 49 -17.93 -6.73 -3.01
C TYR A 49 -17.60 -5.28 -3.30
N GLY A 50 -17.41 -4.53 -2.23
CA GLY A 50 -16.94 -3.15 -2.26
C GLY A 50 -15.61 -2.99 -1.53
N LEU A 51 -15.23 -1.75 -1.22
CA LEU A 51 -14.00 -1.43 -0.51
C LEU A 51 -13.94 -2.00 0.92
N SER A 52 -15.08 -2.37 1.51
CA SER A 52 -15.15 -3.07 2.79
C SER A 52 -14.48 -4.46 2.77
N LEU A 53 -14.25 -5.04 1.58
CA LEU A 53 -13.57 -6.33 1.43
C LEU A 53 -12.19 -6.33 2.12
N THR A 54 -11.45 -5.23 2.05
CA THR A 54 -10.14 -5.11 2.71
C THR A 54 -10.22 -5.05 4.24
N LEU A 55 -11.41 -4.85 4.80
CA LEU A 55 -11.68 -4.77 6.24
C LEU A 55 -12.47 -5.98 6.77
N GLY A 56 -12.53 -7.07 6.01
CA GLY A 56 -13.22 -8.28 6.39
C GLY A 56 -14.65 -8.42 5.85
N GLY A 57 -15.00 -7.65 4.82
CA GLY A 57 -16.33 -7.70 4.18
C GLY A 57 -16.55 -8.90 3.25
N GLY A 58 -15.80 -9.99 3.42
CA GLY A 58 -15.96 -11.22 2.63
C GLY A 58 -15.49 -12.45 3.39
N ASP A 59 -16.28 -13.51 3.34
CA ASP A 59 -15.99 -14.76 4.02
C ASP A 59 -14.85 -15.53 3.35
N VAL A 60 -13.96 -16.09 4.17
CA VAL A 60 -12.86 -16.96 3.73
C VAL A 60 -12.80 -18.21 4.59
N LYS A 61 -12.29 -19.29 4.01
CA LYS A 61 -12.01 -20.51 4.77
C LYS A 61 -10.64 -20.40 5.43
N LEU A 62 -10.55 -20.81 6.70
CA LEU A 62 -9.30 -20.75 7.46
C LEU A 62 -8.15 -21.47 6.73
N LEU A 63 -8.39 -22.65 6.18
CA LEU A 63 -7.37 -23.40 5.43
C LEU A 63 -6.91 -22.64 4.19
N GLU A 64 -7.84 -22.10 3.37
CA GLU A 64 -7.49 -21.35 2.16
C GLU A 64 -6.68 -20.08 2.46
N LEU A 65 -7.04 -19.37 3.54
CA LEU A 65 -6.30 -18.17 3.95
C LEU A 65 -4.91 -18.54 4.53
N THR A 66 -4.81 -19.64 5.28
CA THR A 66 -3.52 -20.14 5.77
C THR A 66 -2.61 -20.59 4.62
N ASP A 67 -3.17 -21.26 3.60
CA ASP A 67 -2.47 -21.64 2.37
C ASP A 67 -1.97 -20.40 1.60
N ALA A 68 -2.79 -19.34 1.52
CA ALA A 68 -2.38 -18.07 0.92
C ALA A 68 -1.19 -17.41 1.65
N TYR A 69 -1.11 -17.53 2.98
CA TYR A 69 0.05 -17.08 3.74
C TYR A 69 1.29 -17.96 3.54
N ALA A 70 1.10 -19.26 3.27
CA ALA A 70 2.21 -20.16 2.93
C ALA A 70 2.94 -19.71 1.66
N ILE A 71 2.26 -19.07 0.72
CA ILE A 71 2.87 -18.52 -0.50
C ILE A 71 3.94 -17.46 -0.17
N PHE A 72 3.71 -16.63 0.85
CA PHE A 72 4.73 -15.66 1.30
C PHE A 72 5.91 -16.34 1.99
N ALA A 73 5.65 -17.38 2.80
CA ALA A 73 6.69 -18.18 3.45
C ALA A 73 7.56 -18.91 2.42
N ASP A 74 6.97 -19.37 1.33
CA ASP A 74 7.61 -20.12 0.25
C ASP A 74 7.93 -19.24 -0.98
N HIS A 75 8.36 -18.02 -0.71
CA HIS A 75 8.90 -17.08 -1.73
C HIS A 75 8.01 -16.92 -2.98
N GLY A 76 6.70 -16.95 -2.83
CA GLY A 76 5.76 -16.76 -3.92
C GLY A 76 5.36 -18.03 -4.66
N LEU A 77 5.76 -19.20 -4.16
CA LEU A 77 5.32 -20.51 -4.66
C LEU A 77 4.06 -20.95 -3.94
N ARG A 78 3.10 -21.45 -4.68
CA ARG A 78 1.94 -22.12 -4.16
C ARG A 78 2.10 -23.62 -4.31
N VAL A 79 2.02 -24.33 -3.19
CA VAL A 79 2.04 -25.80 -3.11
C VAL A 79 0.65 -26.28 -2.71
N PRO A 80 -0.03 -27.12 -3.51
CA PRO A 80 -1.33 -27.66 -3.13
C PRO A 80 -1.29 -28.36 -1.78
N THR A 81 -2.22 -28.02 -0.88
CA THR A 81 -2.33 -28.65 0.44
C THR A 81 -2.76 -30.12 0.32
N THR A 82 -2.19 -30.98 1.16
CA THR A 82 -2.57 -32.39 1.27
C THR A 82 -2.59 -32.82 2.73
N PRO A 83 -3.62 -33.57 3.18
CA PRO A 83 -3.69 -34.09 4.54
C PRO A 83 -2.89 -35.41 4.72
N PHE A 84 -2.39 -36.00 3.63
CA PHE A 84 -1.74 -37.30 3.68
C PHE A 84 -0.26 -37.19 3.39
N LEU A 85 0.57 -37.64 4.33
CA LEU A 85 2.01 -37.79 4.14
C LEU A 85 2.35 -39.12 3.48
N LYS A 86 1.63 -40.19 3.89
CA LYS A 86 1.84 -41.55 3.40
C LYS A 86 0.58 -42.39 3.60
N ILE A 87 0.27 -43.25 2.64
CA ILE A 87 -0.81 -44.24 2.71
C ILE A 87 -0.19 -45.62 2.46
N THR A 88 -0.45 -46.56 3.34
CA THR A 88 -0.05 -47.97 3.15
C THR A 88 -1.28 -48.86 3.23
N ASP A 89 -1.22 -49.98 2.54
CA ASP A 89 -2.21 -51.05 2.71
C ASP A 89 -1.95 -51.87 4.00
N PRO A 90 -2.85 -52.81 4.37
CA PRO A 90 -2.65 -53.64 5.57
C PRO A 90 -1.40 -54.55 5.53
N THR A 91 -0.82 -54.78 4.35
CA THR A 91 0.42 -55.57 4.21
C THR A 91 1.68 -54.71 4.35
N GLY A 92 1.55 -53.40 4.53
CA GLY A 92 2.65 -52.42 4.62
C GLY A 92 3.14 -51.92 3.27
N LYS A 93 2.51 -52.30 2.17
CA LYS A 93 2.83 -51.79 0.84
C LYS A 93 2.43 -50.31 0.74
N VAL A 94 3.35 -49.48 0.28
CA VAL A 94 3.12 -48.03 0.08
C VAL A 94 2.19 -47.85 -1.13
N LEU A 95 1.04 -47.21 -0.90
CA LEU A 95 0.07 -46.80 -1.93
C LEU A 95 0.27 -45.36 -2.34
N TYR A 96 0.66 -44.50 -1.40
CA TYR A 96 0.97 -43.08 -1.62
C TYR A 96 2.10 -42.66 -0.69
N ASP A 97 3.02 -41.84 -1.19
CA ASP A 97 4.08 -41.22 -0.41
C ASP A 97 4.31 -39.80 -0.97
N LEU A 98 4.04 -38.78 -0.15
CA LEU A 98 4.19 -37.37 -0.51
C LEU A 98 5.64 -37.04 -0.90
N LYS A 99 6.62 -37.65 -0.23
CA LYS A 99 8.04 -37.40 -0.52
C LYS A 99 8.45 -37.98 -1.89
N ALA A 100 7.86 -39.11 -2.28
CA ALA A 100 8.10 -39.72 -3.58
C ALA A 100 7.31 -39.04 -4.72
N ASN A 101 6.17 -38.42 -4.40
CA ASN A 101 5.28 -37.75 -5.34
C ASN A 101 4.89 -36.37 -4.79
N PRO A 102 5.83 -35.41 -4.69
CA PRO A 102 5.51 -34.09 -4.21
C PRO A 102 4.51 -33.39 -5.14
N PRO A 103 3.58 -32.59 -4.60
CA PRO A 103 2.65 -31.82 -5.41
C PRO A 103 3.44 -30.82 -6.28
N LYS A 104 2.88 -30.50 -7.43
CA LYS A 104 3.51 -29.54 -8.35
C LYS A 104 3.38 -28.13 -7.77
N GLU A 105 4.50 -27.50 -7.54
CA GLU A 105 4.59 -26.09 -7.16
C GLU A 105 4.24 -25.18 -8.33
N THR A 106 3.61 -24.05 -8.04
CA THR A 106 3.27 -23.04 -9.04
C THR A 106 3.65 -21.67 -8.51
N ARG A 107 4.50 -20.92 -9.23
CA ARG A 107 4.79 -19.53 -8.88
C ARG A 107 3.57 -18.67 -9.19
N VAL A 108 3.03 -18.02 -8.17
CA VAL A 108 1.84 -17.16 -8.28
C VAL A 108 2.18 -15.69 -8.03
N VAL A 109 3.31 -15.41 -7.39
CA VAL A 109 3.86 -14.07 -7.22
C VAL A 109 5.39 -14.11 -7.28
N ASP A 110 6.02 -13.03 -7.73
CA ASP A 110 7.48 -12.91 -7.71
C ASP A 110 8.00 -12.99 -6.26
N ALA A 111 9.10 -13.73 -6.06
CA ALA A 111 9.72 -13.92 -4.75
C ALA A 111 10.05 -12.59 -4.05
N ARG A 112 10.38 -11.56 -4.81
CA ARG A 112 10.75 -10.23 -4.29
C ARG A 112 9.55 -9.50 -3.69
N TYR A 113 8.38 -9.55 -4.34
CA TYR A 113 7.14 -9.00 -3.76
C TYR A 113 6.67 -9.81 -2.55
N ALA A 114 6.78 -11.15 -2.59
CA ALA A 114 6.51 -11.99 -1.43
C ALA A 114 7.41 -11.60 -0.25
N TYR A 115 8.70 -11.37 -0.51
CA TYR A 115 9.65 -10.94 0.51
C TYR A 115 9.37 -9.53 1.05
N GLN A 116 8.93 -8.56 0.24
CA GLN A 116 8.52 -7.25 0.73
C GLN A 116 7.39 -7.36 1.76
N ILE A 117 6.36 -8.15 1.45
CA ILE A 117 5.26 -8.42 2.41
C ILE A 117 5.79 -9.12 3.67
N THR A 118 6.63 -10.14 3.52
CA THR A 118 7.27 -10.85 4.63
C THR A 118 8.07 -9.90 5.51
N SER A 119 8.89 -9.04 4.92
CA SER A 119 9.69 -8.03 5.62
C SER A 119 8.82 -7.06 6.42
N ILE A 120 7.72 -6.57 5.83
CA ILE A 120 6.78 -5.68 6.51
C ILE A 120 6.11 -6.39 7.69
N LEU A 121 5.61 -7.62 7.48
CA LEU A 121 4.89 -8.36 8.52
C LEU A 121 5.79 -8.93 9.61
N SER A 122 7.09 -9.05 9.40
CA SER A 122 8.06 -9.43 10.42
C SER A 122 8.63 -8.24 11.21
N ASP A 123 8.36 -7.01 10.80
CA ASP A 123 8.88 -5.80 11.42
C ASP A 123 8.08 -5.40 12.67
N ALA A 124 8.63 -5.72 13.85
CA ALA A 124 8.01 -5.37 15.13
C ALA A 124 8.01 -3.85 15.40
N ASN A 125 8.98 -3.11 14.85
CA ASN A 125 9.05 -1.65 15.03
C ASN A 125 7.97 -0.95 14.18
N ALA A 126 7.78 -1.38 12.93
CA ALA A 126 6.70 -0.87 12.08
C ALA A 126 5.31 -1.20 12.66
N ARG A 127 5.19 -2.27 13.44
CA ARG A 127 3.96 -2.69 14.14
C ARG A 127 3.71 -1.94 15.45
N ALA A 128 4.75 -1.33 16.01
CA ALA A 128 4.71 -0.72 17.34
C ALA A 128 3.62 0.34 17.55
N PRO A 129 3.30 1.22 16.58
CA PRO A 129 2.27 2.24 16.78
C PRO A 129 0.89 1.70 17.16
N ALA A 130 0.52 0.49 16.69
CA ALA A 130 -0.76 -0.12 16.99
C ALA A 130 -0.70 -1.20 18.07
N PHE A 131 0.41 -1.95 18.16
CA PHE A 131 0.48 -3.18 18.94
C PHE A 131 1.64 -3.23 19.93
N GLY A 132 2.51 -2.21 19.96
CA GLY A 132 3.77 -2.25 20.70
C GLY A 132 4.82 -3.16 20.04
N THR A 133 6.05 -3.14 20.58
CA THR A 133 7.19 -3.93 20.08
C THR A 133 7.28 -5.34 20.65
N GLY A 134 6.44 -5.67 21.62
CA GLY A 134 6.40 -6.94 22.34
C GLY A 134 5.04 -7.63 22.24
N GLY A 135 4.76 -8.52 23.18
CA GLY A 135 3.46 -9.19 23.29
C GLY A 135 3.32 -10.41 22.39
N VAL A 136 2.06 -10.85 22.24
CA VAL A 136 1.71 -12.14 21.59
C VAL A 136 1.98 -12.19 20.07
N LEU A 137 2.33 -11.07 19.46
CA LEU A 137 2.70 -11.03 18.04
C LEU A 137 4.21 -11.10 17.79
N LYS A 138 5.01 -11.25 18.86
CA LYS A 138 6.47 -11.38 18.77
C LYS A 138 6.88 -12.76 19.28
N LEU A 139 7.49 -13.56 18.42
CA LEU A 139 8.11 -14.83 18.79
C LEU A 139 9.57 -14.63 19.22
N THR A 140 10.15 -15.68 19.81
CA THR A 140 11.58 -15.75 20.13
C THR A 140 12.48 -15.89 18.91
N ARG A 141 11.89 -15.94 17.72
CA ARG A 141 12.54 -16.05 16.39
C ARG A 141 11.87 -15.14 15.37
N PRO A 142 12.50 -14.88 14.21
CA PRO A 142 11.88 -14.14 13.12
C PRO A 142 10.56 -14.77 12.69
N ALA A 143 9.50 -13.97 12.68
CA ALA A 143 8.17 -14.40 12.24
C ALA A 143 7.39 -13.22 11.65
N ALA A 144 6.75 -13.45 10.53
CA ALA A 144 5.79 -12.54 9.94
C ALA A 144 4.39 -12.85 10.48
N VAL A 145 3.62 -11.82 10.89
CA VAL A 145 2.30 -12.02 11.48
C VAL A 145 1.36 -10.88 11.16
N LYS A 146 0.08 -11.22 10.96
CA LYS A 146 -1.02 -10.26 10.75
C LYS A 146 -2.26 -10.70 11.50
N THR A 147 -2.91 -9.73 12.12
CA THR A 147 -4.19 -9.92 12.80
C THR A 147 -5.34 -9.37 11.95
N GLY A 148 -6.52 -9.93 12.13
CA GLY A 148 -7.78 -9.45 11.61
C GLY A 148 -8.86 -9.44 12.68
N THR A 149 -9.76 -8.47 12.61
CA THR A 149 -10.96 -8.41 13.44
C THR A 149 -12.07 -7.87 12.56
N THR A 150 -13.15 -8.62 12.40
CA THR A 150 -14.31 -8.14 11.66
C THR A 150 -15.12 -7.14 12.50
N ASN A 151 -15.98 -6.37 11.83
CA ASN A 151 -16.90 -5.49 12.51
C ASN A 151 -17.73 -6.28 13.55
N ASP A 152 -18.10 -5.63 14.63
CA ASP A 152 -18.88 -6.21 15.73
C ASP A 152 -18.19 -7.41 16.41
N TRP A 153 -16.85 -7.53 16.29
CA TRP A 153 -16.05 -8.60 16.92
C TRP A 153 -16.55 -10.02 16.65
N ARG A 154 -17.14 -10.29 15.47
CA ARG A 154 -17.67 -11.61 15.12
C ARG A 154 -16.59 -12.63 14.83
N ASP A 155 -15.52 -12.18 14.20
CA ASP A 155 -14.36 -13.00 13.82
C ASP A 155 -13.06 -12.38 14.28
N ASN A 156 -12.22 -13.21 14.82
CA ASN A 156 -10.86 -12.90 15.24
C ASN A 156 -9.88 -13.77 14.48
N TRP A 157 -8.93 -13.17 13.85
CA TRP A 157 -7.93 -13.83 13.03
C TRP A 157 -6.52 -13.50 13.48
N THR A 158 -5.64 -14.49 13.51
CA THR A 158 -4.19 -14.29 13.56
C THR A 158 -3.55 -15.32 12.67
N LEU A 159 -2.84 -14.83 11.64
CA LEU A 159 -2.08 -15.65 10.71
C LEU A 159 -0.63 -15.20 10.75
N GLY A 160 0.28 -16.14 10.74
CA GLY A 160 1.70 -15.82 10.71
C GLY A 160 2.54 -17.04 10.38
N PHE A 161 3.78 -16.77 10.03
CA PHE A 161 4.71 -17.79 9.55
C PHE A 161 6.16 -17.48 9.92
N THR A 162 6.93 -18.53 9.98
CA THR A 162 8.40 -18.54 9.89
C THR A 162 8.78 -19.17 8.56
N PRO A 163 10.06 -19.26 8.19
CA PRO A 163 10.44 -20.00 6.97
C PRO A 163 9.97 -21.45 6.94
N ASP A 164 9.73 -22.10 8.11
CA ASP A 164 9.44 -23.53 8.20
C ASP A 164 7.98 -23.85 8.52
N LEU A 165 7.21 -22.91 9.06
CA LEU A 165 5.87 -23.17 9.58
C LEU A 165 4.93 -21.99 9.36
N VAL A 166 3.75 -22.29 8.81
CA VAL A 166 2.64 -21.36 8.69
C VAL A 166 1.49 -21.78 9.58
N THR A 167 0.92 -20.86 10.34
CA THR A 167 -0.19 -21.13 11.24
C THR A 167 -1.26 -20.05 11.12
N GLY A 168 -2.50 -20.47 10.92
CA GLY A 168 -3.69 -19.62 10.98
C GLY A 168 -4.57 -20.02 12.17
N VAL A 169 -5.04 -19.02 12.91
CA VAL A 169 -5.98 -19.19 14.00
C VAL A 169 -7.19 -18.30 13.77
N TRP A 170 -8.36 -18.89 13.86
CA TRP A 170 -9.65 -18.21 13.89
C TRP A 170 -10.36 -18.46 15.21
N VAL A 171 -10.95 -17.42 15.77
CA VAL A 171 -11.80 -17.48 16.97
C VAL A 171 -13.08 -16.74 16.65
N GLY A 172 -14.20 -17.38 16.88
CA GLY A 172 -15.54 -16.84 16.62
C GLY A 172 -16.64 -17.81 17.04
N ASN A 173 -17.87 -17.34 17.03
CA ASN A 173 -19.04 -18.16 17.32
C ASN A 173 -19.55 -18.84 16.05
N SER A 174 -19.84 -20.15 16.12
CA SER A 174 -20.34 -20.91 14.97
C SER A 174 -21.66 -20.41 14.38
N ASN A 175 -22.45 -19.67 15.18
CA ASN A 175 -23.70 -19.04 14.77
C ASN A 175 -23.53 -17.58 14.35
N ASN A 176 -22.26 -17.11 14.20
CA ASN A 176 -21.91 -15.75 13.83
C ASN A 176 -22.42 -14.66 14.80
N THR A 177 -22.67 -15.00 16.08
CA THR A 177 -22.96 -13.99 17.11
C THR A 177 -21.68 -13.24 17.49
N GLU A 178 -21.84 -12.01 17.96
CA GLU A 178 -20.75 -11.15 18.42
C GLU A 178 -20.03 -11.76 19.63
N MET A 179 -18.76 -11.47 19.74
CA MET A 179 -17.94 -11.74 20.94
C MET A 179 -17.78 -10.45 21.74
N GLU A 180 -17.53 -10.57 23.05
CA GLU A 180 -17.40 -9.41 23.94
C GLU A 180 -16.05 -8.68 23.74
N HIS A 181 -16.01 -7.73 22.81
CA HIS A 181 -14.87 -6.83 22.55
C HIS A 181 -13.50 -7.52 22.39
N ILE A 182 -13.47 -8.74 21.84
CA ILE A 182 -12.24 -9.52 21.63
C ILE A 182 -11.69 -9.21 20.25
N SER A 183 -10.45 -8.75 20.19
CA SER A 183 -9.71 -8.48 18.94
C SER A 183 -8.86 -9.67 18.51
N GLY A 184 -8.35 -9.65 17.26
CA GLY A 184 -7.40 -10.65 16.80
C GLY A 184 -6.15 -10.79 17.69
N VAL A 185 -5.72 -9.70 18.33
CA VAL A 185 -4.58 -9.72 19.25
C VAL A 185 -4.91 -10.38 20.59
N THR A 186 -6.12 -10.16 21.11
CA THR A 186 -6.51 -10.66 22.43
C THR A 186 -7.18 -12.04 22.38
N GLY A 187 -7.79 -12.41 21.25
CA GLY A 187 -8.43 -13.71 21.01
C GLY A 187 -7.51 -14.72 20.34
N ALA A 188 -7.33 -14.60 19.03
CA ALA A 188 -6.55 -15.54 18.23
C ALA A 188 -5.02 -15.44 18.48
N GLY A 189 -4.51 -14.25 18.83
CA GLY A 189 -3.09 -13.98 19.00
C GLY A 189 -2.40 -14.87 20.04
N PRO A 190 -2.91 -14.99 21.28
CA PRO A 190 -2.30 -15.84 22.29
C PRO A 190 -2.26 -17.32 21.89
N LEU A 191 -3.29 -17.82 21.19
CA LEU A 191 -3.34 -19.19 20.70
C LEU A 191 -2.28 -19.42 19.63
N TRP A 192 -2.18 -18.50 18.66
CA TRP A 192 -1.16 -18.52 17.63
C TRP A 192 0.26 -18.49 18.23
N HIS A 193 0.52 -17.55 19.13
CA HIS A 193 1.81 -17.39 19.79
C HIS A 193 2.25 -18.67 20.52
N ASN A 194 1.39 -19.19 21.40
CA ASN A 194 1.70 -20.35 22.20
C ASN A 194 1.89 -21.62 21.34
N PHE A 195 1.12 -21.75 20.27
CA PHE A 195 1.27 -22.86 19.33
C PHE A 195 2.62 -22.78 18.60
N MET A 196 2.95 -21.62 18.02
CA MET A 196 4.19 -21.41 17.28
C MET A 196 5.42 -21.63 18.17
N GLU A 197 5.46 -21.01 19.35
CA GLU A 197 6.57 -21.20 20.30
C GLU A 197 6.73 -22.66 20.71
N ARG A 198 5.64 -23.36 20.97
CA ARG A 198 5.68 -24.77 21.40
C ARG A 198 6.13 -25.71 20.29
N VAL A 199 5.61 -25.55 19.08
CA VAL A 199 5.94 -26.44 17.95
C VAL A 199 7.36 -26.20 17.44
N LEU A 200 7.83 -24.96 17.50
CA LEU A 200 9.16 -24.59 17.03
C LEU A 200 10.24 -24.70 18.12
N ALA A 201 9.86 -25.07 19.34
CA ALA A 201 10.83 -25.26 20.44
C ALA A 201 11.88 -26.31 20.05
N GLY A 202 13.17 -25.95 20.21
CA GLY A 202 14.29 -26.84 19.90
C GLY A 202 14.60 -26.99 18.39
N THR A 203 13.83 -26.37 17.49
CA THR A 203 14.20 -26.32 16.07
C THR A 203 15.20 -25.18 15.80
N PRO A 204 16.08 -25.30 14.78
CA PRO A 204 16.97 -24.22 14.39
C PRO A 204 16.21 -22.93 14.11
N VAL A 205 16.79 -21.80 14.53
CA VAL A 205 16.24 -20.48 14.16
C VAL A 205 16.73 -20.12 12.76
N GLN A 206 15.80 -19.80 11.87
CA GLN A 206 16.09 -19.39 10.50
C GLN A 206 15.56 -17.98 10.25
N ASP A 207 16.33 -17.20 9.50
CA ASP A 207 15.90 -15.90 8.97
C ASP A 207 15.21 -16.07 7.61
N PHE A 208 14.37 -15.12 7.27
CA PHE A 208 13.78 -15.06 5.93
C PHE A 208 14.86 -14.75 4.88
N LEU A 209 14.96 -15.60 3.88
CA LEU A 209 15.93 -15.41 2.79
C LEU A 209 15.54 -14.21 1.93
N VAL A 210 16.53 -13.33 1.70
CA VAL A 210 16.38 -12.19 0.78
C VAL A 210 16.55 -12.68 -0.65
N PRO A 211 15.55 -12.54 -1.52
CA PRO A 211 15.69 -12.94 -2.93
C PRO A 211 16.71 -12.08 -3.67
N PRO A 212 17.38 -12.63 -4.71
CA PRO A 212 18.22 -11.83 -5.60
C PRO A 212 17.43 -10.67 -6.23
N GLY A 213 18.10 -9.54 -6.45
CA GLY A 213 17.50 -8.35 -7.04
C GLY A 213 16.78 -7.44 -6.04
N MET A 214 16.96 -7.70 -4.74
CA MET A 214 16.56 -6.77 -3.68
C MET A 214 17.74 -5.91 -3.25
N VAL A 215 17.49 -4.65 -2.93
CA VAL A 215 18.47 -3.70 -2.38
C VAL A 215 17.93 -3.05 -1.11
N ARG A 216 18.83 -2.71 -0.19
CA ARG A 216 18.54 -1.89 0.98
C ARG A 216 19.14 -0.51 0.75
N LEU A 217 18.34 0.52 0.95
CA LEU A 217 18.76 1.90 0.82
C LEU A 217 18.27 2.71 2.02
N GLU A 218 19.09 3.66 2.45
CA GLU A 218 18.64 4.70 3.36
C GLU A 218 17.78 5.70 2.59
N VAL A 219 16.62 6.03 3.13
CA VAL A 219 15.67 6.97 2.53
C VAL A 219 15.18 7.99 3.56
N CYS A 220 14.75 9.15 3.10
CA CYS A 220 14.07 10.14 3.92
C CYS A 220 12.66 9.71 4.27
N ASN A 221 12.24 9.91 5.53
CA ASN A 221 10.93 9.47 6.02
C ASN A 221 9.76 10.13 5.27
N GLU A 222 9.91 11.38 4.91
CA GLU A 222 8.86 12.22 4.34
C GLU A 222 8.63 11.93 2.84
N SER A 223 9.72 11.68 2.11
CA SER A 223 9.67 11.51 0.66
C SER A 223 9.82 10.06 0.20
N GLY A 224 10.46 9.19 1.00
CA GLY A 224 10.86 7.85 0.55
C GLY A 224 11.99 7.87 -0.49
N LEU A 225 12.61 9.04 -0.77
CA LEU A 225 13.72 9.22 -1.71
C LEU A 225 15.06 9.13 -1.00
N LEU A 226 16.16 9.08 -1.77
CA LEU A 226 17.52 9.07 -1.22
C LEU A 226 17.77 10.35 -0.40
N PRO A 227 18.46 10.29 0.76
CA PRO A 227 18.65 11.45 1.59
C PRO A 227 19.45 12.53 0.86
N SER A 228 18.92 13.75 0.85
CA SER A 228 19.67 14.95 0.51
C SER A 228 20.52 15.40 1.72
N GLU A 229 21.43 16.34 1.51
CA GLU A 229 22.18 16.96 2.61
C GLU A 229 21.26 17.65 3.64
N LEU A 230 20.05 18.03 3.22
CA LEU A 230 19.07 18.74 4.05
C LEU A 230 18.17 17.79 4.84
N CYS A 231 18.06 16.52 4.46
CA CYS A 231 17.28 15.54 5.21
C CYS A 231 18.00 15.18 6.51
N PRO A 232 17.42 15.46 7.70
CA PRO A 232 18.09 15.22 8.97
C PRO A 232 18.33 13.73 9.21
N PRO A 233 19.39 13.33 9.92
CA PRO A 233 19.70 11.93 10.19
C PRO A 233 18.61 11.17 10.96
N ASP A 234 17.89 11.83 11.86
CA ASP A 234 16.77 11.28 12.63
C ASP A 234 15.46 11.16 11.82
N HIS A 235 15.45 11.70 10.60
CA HIS A 235 14.38 11.56 9.61
C HIS A 235 14.73 10.57 8.49
N ARG A 236 15.66 9.65 8.74
CA ARG A 236 16.08 8.63 7.76
C ARG A 236 15.85 7.23 8.31
N HIS A 237 15.58 6.30 7.42
CA HIS A 237 15.51 4.89 7.76
C HIS A 237 15.96 4.03 6.59
N GLU A 238 16.33 2.79 6.87
CA GLU A 238 16.56 1.79 5.82
C GLU A 238 15.24 1.21 5.32
N GLU A 239 15.08 1.15 4.00
CA GLU A 239 13.96 0.46 3.36
C GLU A 239 14.47 -0.49 2.28
N ILE A 240 13.63 -1.47 1.92
CA ILE A 240 13.95 -2.49 0.92
C ILE A 240 13.18 -2.23 -0.37
N PHE A 241 13.88 -2.36 -1.47
CA PHE A 241 13.35 -2.14 -2.82
C PHE A 241 13.72 -3.28 -3.76
N LEU A 242 12.91 -3.48 -4.80
CA LEU A 242 13.41 -4.15 -5.99
C LEU A 242 14.48 -3.23 -6.63
N ALA A 243 15.60 -3.77 -7.04
CA ALA A 243 16.72 -2.97 -7.55
C ALA A 243 16.31 -2.03 -8.71
N GLU A 244 15.42 -2.51 -9.58
CA GLU A 244 14.87 -1.73 -10.71
C GLU A 244 13.83 -0.68 -10.32
N GLN A 245 13.30 -0.72 -9.10
CA GLN A 245 12.31 0.22 -8.57
C GLN A 245 12.88 1.08 -7.43
N ALA A 246 14.17 0.93 -7.16
CA ALA A 246 14.83 1.70 -6.12
C ALA A 246 14.88 3.19 -6.49
N PRO A 247 14.66 4.11 -5.52
CA PRO A 247 14.73 5.53 -5.79
C PRO A 247 16.14 5.92 -6.23
N SER A 248 16.22 6.74 -7.27
CA SER A 248 17.47 7.34 -7.77
C SER A 248 17.54 8.85 -7.55
N GLN A 249 16.44 9.45 -7.11
CA GLN A 249 16.32 10.88 -6.85
C GLN A 249 16.64 11.19 -5.39
N LEU A 250 17.21 12.36 -5.15
CA LEU A 250 17.40 12.88 -3.81
C LEU A 250 16.09 13.45 -3.26
N ASP A 251 15.96 13.43 -1.95
CA ASP A 251 14.87 14.05 -1.22
C ASP A 251 14.63 15.50 -1.67
N ASN A 252 13.38 15.83 -1.87
CA ASN A 252 12.90 17.15 -2.30
C ASN A 252 11.93 17.79 -1.31
N VAL A 253 11.65 17.11 -0.19
CA VAL A 253 10.77 17.62 0.86
C VAL A 253 11.53 18.58 1.79
N TRP A 254 12.75 18.23 2.16
CA TRP A 254 13.59 19.10 2.97
C TRP A 254 14.25 20.16 2.11
N GLN A 255 13.88 21.42 2.34
CA GLN A 255 14.29 22.55 1.51
C GLN A 255 14.82 23.70 2.35
N LYS A 256 15.84 24.41 1.82
CA LYS A 256 16.26 25.70 2.35
C LYS A 256 15.38 26.80 1.78
N ILE A 257 14.72 27.52 2.68
CA ILE A 257 13.84 28.63 2.33
C ILE A 257 14.43 29.93 2.90
N LYS A 258 14.48 30.93 2.05
CA LYS A 258 14.94 32.28 2.46
C LYS A 258 13.82 33.00 3.18
N ILE A 259 14.09 33.41 4.41
CA ILE A 259 13.14 34.11 5.29
C ILE A 259 13.69 35.51 5.60
N ASP A 260 12.88 36.54 5.37
CA ASP A 260 13.19 37.90 5.78
C ASP A 260 13.14 38.00 7.30
N ARG A 261 14.30 38.26 7.94
CA ARG A 261 14.45 38.39 9.39
C ARG A 261 13.56 39.47 10.01
N THR A 262 13.15 40.47 9.23
CA THR A 262 12.42 41.62 9.75
C THR A 262 10.93 41.35 9.98
N ASN A 263 10.36 40.38 9.26
CA ASN A 263 8.93 40.11 9.30
C ASN A 263 8.54 38.62 9.23
N GLY A 264 9.52 37.71 9.09
CA GLY A 264 9.28 36.25 9.02
C GLY A 264 8.61 35.77 7.73
N LEU A 265 8.54 36.59 6.69
CA LEU A 265 7.94 36.25 5.40
C LEU A 265 9.01 35.75 4.42
N LEU A 266 8.59 35.26 3.24
CA LEU A 266 9.50 34.76 2.19
C LEU A 266 10.47 35.89 1.77
N GLY A 267 11.75 35.59 1.80
CA GLY A 267 12.82 36.44 1.27
C GLY A 267 13.13 36.09 -0.19
N SER A 268 13.99 36.91 -0.81
CA SER A 268 14.52 36.68 -2.16
C SER A 268 16.01 37.04 -2.23
N ASP A 269 16.67 36.70 -3.33
CA ASP A 269 18.06 37.04 -3.58
C ASP A 269 18.31 38.56 -3.66
N LEU A 270 17.27 39.36 -3.93
CA LEU A 270 17.34 40.80 -4.01
C LEU A 270 17.53 41.49 -2.65
N CYS A 271 17.37 40.78 -1.56
CA CYS A 271 17.53 41.28 -0.19
C CYS A 271 18.42 40.36 0.66
N SER A 272 19.49 39.89 0.07
CA SER A 272 20.45 38.95 0.69
C SER A 272 21.06 39.48 2.01
N ASP A 273 21.03 40.80 2.23
CA ASP A 273 21.48 41.47 3.46
C ASP A 273 20.58 41.23 4.67
N ARG A 274 19.34 40.79 4.48
CA ARG A 274 18.34 40.65 5.54
C ARG A 274 17.60 39.31 5.55
N VAL A 275 18.00 38.36 4.72
CA VAL A 275 17.41 37.02 4.71
C VAL A 275 18.29 36.02 5.45
N ASP A 276 17.63 35.09 6.12
CA ASP A 276 18.24 33.88 6.66
C ASP A 276 17.74 32.65 5.88
N GLU A 277 18.61 31.67 5.67
CA GLU A 277 18.23 30.39 5.14
C GLU A 277 17.77 29.47 6.27
N THR A 278 16.51 29.07 6.24
CA THR A 278 15.92 28.13 7.21
C THR A 278 15.51 26.87 6.51
N ILE A 279 15.79 25.70 7.12
CA ILE A 279 15.42 24.41 6.58
C ILE A 279 14.01 24.05 7.06
N PHE A 280 13.14 23.72 6.12
CA PHE A 280 11.78 23.26 6.39
C PHE A 280 11.53 21.91 5.69
N ALA A 281 10.71 21.08 6.31
CA ALA A 281 10.02 19.98 5.61
C ALA A 281 8.82 20.60 4.88
N VAL A 282 8.96 20.84 3.58
CA VAL A 282 7.93 21.46 2.74
C VAL A 282 6.99 20.39 2.23
N TYR A 283 5.87 20.20 2.91
CA TYR A 283 4.87 19.22 2.53
C TYR A 283 4.04 19.68 1.32
N PRO A 284 3.59 18.74 0.46
CA PRO A 284 2.70 19.06 -0.65
C PRO A 284 1.37 19.63 -0.12
N PRO A 285 0.61 20.37 -0.94
CA PRO A 285 -0.62 21.05 -0.52
C PRO A 285 -1.60 20.16 0.25
N GLU A 286 -1.74 18.90 -0.15
CA GLU A 286 -2.66 17.91 0.44
C GLU A 286 -2.25 17.51 1.86
N ALA A 287 -0.96 17.59 2.18
CA ALA A 287 -0.40 17.23 3.49
C ALA A 287 -0.08 18.45 4.35
N ARG A 288 -0.13 19.66 3.80
CA ARG A 288 0.26 20.87 4.50
C ARG A 288 -0.60 21.14 5.74
N GLN A 289 -1.91 20.99 5.64
CA GLN A 289 -2.79 21.18 6.79
C GLN A 289 -2.48 20.16 7.89
N TRP A 290 -2.21 18.92 7.51
CA TRP A 290 -1.77 17.90 8.46
C TRP A 290 -0.48 18.30 9.18
N ALA A 291 0.51 18.84 8.47
CA ALA A 291 1.76 19.30 9.08
C ALA A 291 1.52 20.43 10.10
N ILE A 292 0.64 21.39 9.76
CA ILE A 292 0.23 22.47 10.67
C ILE A 292 -0.45 21.93 11.92
N ASP A 293 -1.40 21.00 11.76
CA ASP A 293 -2.14 20.38 12.87
C ASP A 293 -1.24 19.57 13.81
N HIS A 294 -0.07 19.12 13.32
CA HIS A 294 0.94 18.39 14.09
C HIS A 294 2.11 19.29 14.54
N ALA A 295 1.92 20.60 14.47
CA ALA A 295 2.92 21.58 14.87
C ALA A 295 4.27 21.45 14.15
N ILE A 296 4.28 20.92 12.92
CA ILE A 296 5.47 20.89 12.08
C ILE A 296 5.61 22.24 11.39
N PRO A 297 6.70 22.99 11.63
CA PRO A 297 6.89 24.31 11.04
C PRO A 297 6.82 24.24 9.51
N GLN A 298 5.98 25.06 8.92
CA GLN A 298 5.87 25.21 7.47
C GLN A 298 6.39 26.58 7.04
N PRO A 299 7.00 26.70 5.86
CA PRO A 299 7.44 28.00 5.37
C PRO A 299 6.25 28.94 5.20
N PRO A 300 6.44 30.25 5.37
CA PRO A 300 5.42 31.24 5.08
C PRO A 300 5.01 31.15 3.60
N THR A 301 3.77 31.55 3.30
CA THR A 301 3.27 31.58 1.92
C THR A 301 3.34 32.97 1.29
N GLN A 302 3.53 33.99 2.12
CA GLN A 302 3.54 35.37 1.68
C GLN A 302 4.97 35.87 1.44
N GLN A 303 5.16 36.56 0.31
CA GLN A 303 6.40 37.24 -0.01
C GLN A 303 6.55 38.47 0.88
N SER A 304 7.75 38.69 1.41
CA SER A 304 8.05 39.92 2.13
C SER A 304 7.92 41.14 1.20
N PRO A 305 7.18 42.17 1.59
CA PRO A 305 7.12 43.43 0.84
C PRO A 305 8.47 44.13 0.77
N ASN A 306 9.35 43.86 1.74
CA ASN A 306 10.70 44.40 1.78
C ASN A 306 11.72 43.62 0.94
N CYS A 307 11.32 42.44 0.45
CA CYS A 307 12.11 41.55 -0.35
C CYS A 307 11.31 41.12 -1.59
N PRO A 308 11.02 42.03 -2.53
CA PRO A 308 10.24 41.71 -3.70
C PRO A 308 10.97 40.62 -4.50
N LEU A 309 10.18 39.77 -5.17
CA LEU A 309 10.73 38.84 -6.17
C LEU A 309 11.38 39.65 -7.30
N PRO A 310 12.41 39.13 -7.99
CA PRO A 310 12.90 39.75 -9.21
C PRO A 310 11.71 40.00 -10.12
N VAL A 311 11.43 41.29 -10.37
CA VAL A 311 10.42 41.64 -11.35
C VAL A 311 10.95 41.13 -12.67
N GLY A 312 10.33 40.08 -13.21
CA GLY A 312 10.59 39.69 -14.59
C GLY A 312 10.47 40.93 -15.47
N PRO A 313 11.14 40.98 -16.63
CA PRO A 313 11.23 42.20 -17.43
C PRO A 313 9.86 42.85 -17.53
N THR A 314 9.80 44.12 -17.08
CA THR A 314 8.60 44.94 -17.03
C THR A 314 7.92 44.82 -18.41
N PRO A 315 6.62 44.47 -18.52
CA PRO A 315 5.97 44.42 -19.82
C PRO A 315 6.11 45.78 -20.47
N VAL A 316 6.86 45.83 -21.55
CA VAL A 316 6.91 47.01 -22.39
C VAL A 316 5.48 47.24 -22.91
N ALA A 317 4.93 48.41 -22.73
CA ALA A 317 3.61 48.82 -23.17
C ALA A 317 3.55 48.78 -24.74
N GLY A 318 3.37 47.61 -25.27
CA GLY A 318 3.15 47.32 -26.66
C GLY A 318 2.42 46.01 -26.75
N GLY A 319 1.19 46.01 -27.22
CA GLY A 319 0.20 44.92 -27.17
C GLY A 319 0.78 43.51 -27.28
N ILE A 320 0.96 42.86 -26.12
CA ILE A 320 1.36 41.47 -26.09
C ILE A 320 0.21 40.62 -26.60
N LYS A 321 0.40 39.96 -27.74
CA LYS A 321 -0.56 38.95 -28.19
C LYS A 321 -0.57 37.81 -27.16
N PRO A 322 -1.74 37.31 -26.78
CA PRO A 322 -1.81 36.12 -25.92
C PRO A 322 -0.96 34.99 -26.49
N ALA A 323 0.01 34.52 -25.73
CA ALA A 323 0.85 33.40 -26.08
C ALA A 323 0.62 32.30 -25.04
N MET A 324 0.09 31.17 -25.48
CA MET A 324 -0.22 30.02 -24.67
C MET A 324 0.23 28.76 -25.40
N SER A 325 1.07 27.96 -24.74
CA SER A 325 1.50 26.68 -25.29
C SER A 325 2.02 25.76 -24.19
N ILE A 326 1.80 24.48 -24.33
CA ILE A 326 2.54 23.43 -23.64
C ILE A 326 3.59 22.92 -24.63
N LEU A 327 4.88 23.10 -24.30
CA LEU A 327 6.01 22.72 -25.14
C LEU A 327 6.53 21.32 -24.82
N SER A 328 6.47 20.94 -23.53
CA SER A 328 6.83 19.63 -23.00
C SER A 328 5.91 19.30 -21.84
N PRO A 329 5.42 18.06 -21.71
CA PRO A 329 5.54 16.98 -22.68
C PRO A 329 4.85 17.29 -24.01
N ARG A 330 5.19 16.56 -25.07
CA ARG A 330 4.54 16.71 -26.37
C ARG A 330 3.22 15.93 -26.39
N ASP A 331 2.27 16.39 -27.21
CA ASP A 331 1.04 15.63 -27.46
C ASP A 331 1.37 14.20 -27.92
N GLY A 332 0.70 13.21 -27.33
CA GLY A 332 0.93 11.78 -27.57
C GLY A 332 2.15 11.16 -26.85
N SER A 333 2.88 11.89 -26.01
CA SER A 333 4.03 11.35 -25.29
C SER A 333 3.64 10.31 -24.24
N SER A 334 4.54 9.32 -24.01
CA SER A 334 4.50 8.48 -22.81
C SER A 334 5.34 9.12 -21.71
N LEU A 335 4.79 9.12 -20.49
CA LEU A 335 5.36 9.78 -19.32
C LEU A 335 5.53 8.77 -18.20
N SER A 336 6.59 8.95 -17.39
CA SER A 336 6.79 8.19 -16.15
C SER A 336 7.58 9.01 -15.15
N GLY A 337 7.32 8.80 -13.86
CA GLY A 337 8.00 9.51 -12.77
C GLY A 337 7.65 10.99 -12.71
N SER A 338 8.60 11.81 -12.26
CA SER A 338 8.43 13.26 -12.15
C SER A 338 8.66 13.93 -13.51
N VAL A 339 7.64 14.63 -14.02
CA VAL A 339 7.63 15.25 -15.34
C VAL A 339 7.43 16.75 -15.23
N ASP A 340 8.37 17.54 -15.76
CA ASP A 340 8.21 18.98 -15.87
C ASP A 340 7.34 19.34 -17.07
N ILE A 341 6.25 20.08 -16.80
CA ILE A 341 5.38 20.66 -17.82
C ILE A 341 5.93 22.04 -18.14
N ASN A 342 6.54 22.18 -19.30
CA ASN A 342 7.14 23.44 -19.74
C ASN A 342 6.30 24.06 -20.85
N GLY A 343 6.26 25.41 -20.87
CA GLY A 343 5.45 26.12 -21.86
C GLY A 343 5.46 27.62 -21.70
N THR A 344 4.45 28.24 -22.23
CA THR A 344 4.24 29.69 -22.14
C THR A 344 2.82 29.97 -21.68
N ALA A 345 2.69 30.84 -20.68
CA ALA A 345 1.43 31.41 -20.20
C ALA A 345 1.65 32.92 -20.05
N LEU A 346 1.39 33.67 -21.14
CA LEU A 346 1.68 35.10 -21.22
C LEU A 346 0.58 35.82 -21.98
N MET A 347 0.03 36.89 -21.40
CA MET A 347 -0.97 37.75 -22.06
C MET A 347 -0.96 39.15 -21.45
N ALA A 348 -1.59 40.08 -22.17
CA ALA A 348 -1.85 41.41 -21.62
C ALA A 348 -2.88 41.29 -20.47
N ASN A 349 -2.71 42.09 -19.40
CA ASN A 349 -3.59 42.07 -18.22
C ASN A 349 -3.68 40.68 -17.54
N PHE A 350 -2.62 39.88 -17.62
CA PHE A 350 -2.55 38.54 -17.04
C PHE A 350 -3.01 38.55 -15.58
N ASP A 351 -3.89 37.60 -15.21
CA ASP A 351 -4.30 37.35 -13.84
C ASP A 351 -3.61 36.10 -13.30
N HIS A 352 -3.95 34.95 -13.85
CA HIS A 352 -3.33 33.68 -13.46
C HIS A 352 -3.39 32.65 -14.58
N TYR A 353 -2.63 31.56 -14.43
CA TYR A 353 -2.82 30.34 -15.19
C TYR A 353 -3.04 29.17 -14.24
N VAL A 354 -3.67 28.11 -14.76
CA VAL A 354 -3.91 26.86 -14.07
C VAL A 354 -3.46 25.71 -14.97
N ILE A 355 -2.70 24.76 -14.39
CA ILE A 355 -2.43 23.48 -15.01
C ILE A 355 -3.27 22.41 -14.32
N GLN A 356 -4.01 21.65 -15.11
CA GLN A 356 -4.85 20.57 -14.64
C GLN A 356 -4.59 19.31 -15.45
N ILE A 357 -4.82 18.16 -14.82
CA ILE A 357 -4.77 16.84 -15.45
C ILE A 357 -6.11 16.13 -15.26
N GLY A 358 -6.48 15.31 -16.21
CA GLY A 358 -7.66 14.46 -16.10
C GLY A 358 -7.42 13.12 -16.77
N PHE A 359 -7.97 12.05 -16.19
CA PHE A 359 -7.82 10.70 -16.72
C PHE A 359 -8.67 10.51 -17.97
N GLY A 360 -8.07 9.98 -19.03
CA GLY A 360 -8.72 9.76 -20.31
C GLY A 360 -8.42 10.86 -21.34
N ASN A 361 -8.93 10.65 -22.55
CA ASN A 361 -8.76 11.58 -23.68
C ASN A 361 -9.75 12.75 -23.66
N ASP A 362 -10.81 12.65 -22.88
CA ASP A 362 -11.82 13.70 -22.69
C ASP A 362 -12.39 13.63 -21.26
N PRO A 363 -11.57 14.01 -20.26
CA PRO A 363 -11.92 13.87 -18.85
C PRO A 363 -13.07 14.79 -18.47
N GLN A 364 -13.95 14.29 -17.59
CA GLN A 364 -15.01 15.09 -16.97
C GLN A 364 -14.52 15.67 -15.63
N ASP A 365 -13.62 14.94 -14.96
CA ASP A 365 -13.03 15.35 -13.69
C ASP A 365 -11.59 15.82 -13.90
N TRP A 366 -11.25 16.95 -13.26
CA TRP A 366 -9.96 17.58 -13.39
C TRP A 366 -9.28 17.75 -12.03
N ILE A 367 -8.01 17.39 -11.98
CA ILE A 367 -7.15 17.59 -10.83
C ILE A 367 -6.23 18.77 -11.13
N GLN A 368 -6.25 19.78 -10.28
CA GLN A 368 -5.38 20.94 -10.41
C GLN A 368 -3.98 20.60 -9.89
N LEU A 369 -2.96 20.76 -10.74
CA LEU A 369 -1.56 20.61 -10.36
C LEU A 369 -0.97 21.92 -9.80
N VAL A 370 -1.27 23.04 -10.45
CA VAL A 370 -0.78 24.35 -10.06
C VAL A 370 -1.74 25.44 -10.49
N GLN A 371 -1.77 26.53 -9.72
CA GLN A 371 -2.28 27.84 -10.11
C GLN A 371 -1.21 28.88 -9.78
N SER A 372 -0.92 29.80 -10.71
CA SER A 372 0.10 30.80 -10.53
C SER A 372 -0.32 32.13 -11.16
N SER A 373 -0.14 33.21 -10.42
CA SER A 373 -0.32 34.58 -10.91
C SER A 373 0.92 35.17 -11.59
N THR A 374 1.98 34.37 -11.72
CA THR A 374 3.19 34.76 -12.44
C THR A 374 3.14 34.26 -13.87
N SER A 375 3.18 35.18 -14.84
CA SER A 375 3.25 34.81 -16.27
C SER A 375 4.59 34.15 -16.58
N ILE A 376 4.58 33.14 -17.44
CA ILE A 376 5.76 32.37 -17.83
C ILE A 376 5.89 32.37 -19.35
N GLN A 377 7.11 32.57 -19.82
CA GLN A 377 7.48 32.48 -21.22
C GLN A 377 8.58 31.43 -21.40
N ASN A 378 8.29 30.35 -22.14
CA ASN A 378 9.21 29.24 -22.40
C ASN A 378 9.88 28.68 -21.13
N GLY A 379 9.11 28.52 -20.06
CA GLY A 379 9.57 28.06 -18.76
C GLY A 379 8.73 26.92 -18.19
N ARG A 380 9.06 26.51 -16.98
CA ARG A 380 8.33 25.45 -16.27
C ARG A 380 7.02 26.02 -15.73
N LEU A 381 5.90 25.47 -16.21
CA LEU A 381 4.55 25.79 -15.77
C LEU A 381 4.14 24.99 -14.54
N ALA A 382 4.49 23.70 -14.50
CA ALA A 382 4.20 22.79 -13.38
C ALA A 382 5.17 21.63 -13.40
N THR A 383 5.23 20.89 -12.29
CA THR A 383 5.81 19.55 -12.24
C THR A 383 4.71 18.56 -11.87
N TRP A 384 4.60 17.48 -12.61
CA TRP A 384 3.65 16.41 -12.38
C TRP A 384 4.36 15.11 -12.03
N ASP A 385 4.14 14.62 -10.81
CA ASP A 385 4.61 13.30 -10.41
C ASP A 385 3.59 12.24 -10.83
N THR A 386 3.86 11.56 -11.93
CA THR A 386 2.96 10.56 -12.50
C THR A 386 2.88 9.28 -11.67
N LEU A 387 3.84 9.01 -10.77
CA LEU A 387 3.87 7.80 -9.93
C LEU A 387 2.65 7.68 -9.01
N HIS A 388 2.00 8.79 -8.71
CA HIS A 388 0.79 8.82 -7.90
C HIS A 388 -0.50 8.59 -8.69
N TYR A 389 -0.39 8.28 -9.98
CA TYR A 389 -1.52 8.15 -10.89
C TYR A 389 -1.48 6.80 -11.62
N PRO A 390 -2.64 6.15 -11.86
CA PRO A 390 -2.71 4.93 -12.64
C PRO A 390 -2.11 5.09 -14.03
N ASP A 391 -1.51 4.02 -14.56
CA ASP A 391 -1.09 3.98 -15.96
C ASP A 391 -2.31 4.11 -16.89
N GLY A 392 -2.15 4.82 -17.98
CA GLY A 392 -3.22 5.03 -18.95
C GLY A 392 -3.20 6.40 -19.63
N PRO A 393 -4.21 6.71 -20.44
CA PRO A 393 -4.32 8.00 -21.13
C PRO A 393 -4.70 9.12 -20.16
N TYR A 394 -4.07 10.27 -20.32
CA TYR A 394 -4.37 11.51 -19.61
C TYR A 394 -4.44 12.69 -20.55
N THR A 395 -5.19 13.69 -20.15
CA THR A 395 -5.18 15.01 -20.79
C THR A 395 -4.63 16.04 -19.82
N ILE A 396 -3.63 16.80 -20.27
CA ILE A 396 -3.10 17.97 -19.55
C ILE A 396 -3.76 19.21 -20.14
N ARG A 397 -4.33 20.06 -19.29
CA ARG A 397 -4.96 21.32 -19.67
C ARG A 397 -4.22 22.49 -19.05
N LEU A 398 -3.90 23.49 -19.87
CA LEU A 398 -3.47 24.82 -19.47
C LEU A 398 -4.62 25.78 -19.69
N GLU A 399 -5.07 26.45 -18.65
CA GLU A 399 -6.02 27.57 -18.70
C GLU A 399 -5.34 28.84 -18.21
N MET A 400 -5.68 29.97 -18.78
CA MET A 400 -5.08 31.25 -18.50
C MET A 400 -6.15 32.34 -18.54
N ASP A 401 -6.26 33.09 -17.45
CA ASP A 401 -7.24 34.14 -17.28
C ASP A 401 -6.60 35.52 -17.23
N ASP A 402 -7.29 36.54 -17.79
CA ASP A 402 -6.95 37.92 -17.61
C ASP A 402 -7.84 38.60 -16.54
N ARG A 403 -7.39 39.72 -16.02
CA ARG A 403 -8.14 40.51 -15.04
C ARG A 403 -9.47 41.09 -15.53
N SER A 404 -9.79 40.95 -16.82
CA SER A 404 -11.09 41.32 -17.40
C SER A 404 -12.07 40.15 -17.40
N GLY A 405 -11.62 38.93 -16.97
CA GLY A 405 -12.40 37.70 -16.96
C GLY A 405 -12.40 36.95 -18.31
N GLN A 406 -11.47 37.29 -19.21
CA GLN A 406 -11.32 36.54 -20.47
C GLN A 406 -10.41 35.34 -20.24
N SER A 407 -10.88 34.13 -20.59
CA SER A 407 -10.19 32.86 -20.42
C SER A 407 -9.68 32.30 -21.75
N PHE A 408 -8.51 31.72 -21.75
CA PHE A 408 -7.88 30.99 -22.84
C PHE A 408 -7.51 29.60 -22.36
N GLY A 409 -7.76 28.57 -23.18
CA GLY A 409 -7.46 27.18 -22.78
C GLY A 409 -6.79 26.41 -23.93
N GLY A 410 -5.86 25.53 -23.56
CA GLY A 410 -5.21 24.57 -24.46
C GLY A 410 -5.00 23.24 -23.76
N ARG A 411 -4.98 22.15 -24.53
CA ARG A 411 -4.80 20.81 -23.98
C ARG A 411 -3.92 19.95 -24.86
N ILE A 412 -3.24 19.00 -24.23
CA ILE A 412 -2.48 17.93 -24.89
C ILE A 412 -2.88 16.59 -24.25
N ARG A 413 -2.71 15.52 -25.00
CA ARG A 413 -2.94 14.14 -24.54
C ARG A 413 -1.61 13.45 -24.32
N VAL A 414 -1.51 12.66 -23.26
CA VAL A 414 -0.31 11.91 -22.91
C VAL A 414 -0.72 10.54 -22.38
N THR A 415 0.23 9.62 -22.32
CA THR A 415 0.02 8.31 -21.69
C THR A 415 0.96 8.17 -20.50
N VAL A 416 0.43 7.95 -19.31
CA VAL A 416 1.24 7.59 -18.15
C VAL A 416 1.57 6.10 -18.24
N SER A 417 2.84 5.76 -18.09
CA SER A 417 3.37 4.39 -18.15
C SER A 417 4.51 4.27 -17.13
N ASN A 418 4.15 4.18 -15.87
CA ASN A 418 5.09 4.08 -14.75
C ASN A 418 5.63 2.65 -14.58
N PHE A 419 4.83 1.68 -15.00
CA PHE A 419 5.18 0.28 -14.89
C PHE A 419 5.47 -0.28 -16.28
N PRO A 420 6.60 -0.99 -16.50
CA PRO A 420 6.83 -1.67 -17.76
C PRO A 420 5.67 -2.65 -18.01
N ALA A 421 5.10 -2.60 -19.22
CA ALA A 421 4.07 -3.54 -19.62
C ALA A 421 4.55 -4.95 -19.30
N GLN A 422 3.81 -5.66 -18.44
CA GLN A 422 4.12 -7.07 -18.17
C GLN A 422 4.15 -7.78 -19.52
N PRO A 423 5.23 -8.50 -19.87
CA PRO A 423 5.26 -9.21 -21.13
C PRO A 423 4.03 -10.12 -21.17
N PRO A 424 3.31 -10.19 -22.28
CA PRO A 424 2.15 -11.08 -22.40
C PRO A 424 2.60 -12.48 -21.96
N PRO A 425 1.76 -13.24 -21.23
CA PRO A 425 2.10 -14.61 -20.87
C PRO A 425 2.51 -15.32 -22.15
N PRO A 426 3.57 -16.15 -22.12
CA PRO A 426 4.08 -16.78 -23.34
C PRO A 426 2.90 -17.46 -24.03
N THR A 427 2.57 -16.98 -25.21
CA THR A 427 1.57 -17.58 -26.07
C THR A 427 2.00 -19.03 -26.20
N ALA A 428 1.14 -19.97 -25.79
CA ALA A 428 1.42 -21.38 -25.91
C ALA A 428 1.80 -21.64 -27.36
N THR A 429 3.09 -21.74 -27.61
CA THR A 429 3.61 -22.08 -28.94
C THR A 429 3.01 -23.46 -29.24
N SER A 430 2.12 -23.52 -30.20
CA SER A 430 1.58 -24.76 -30.67
C SER A 430 2.76 -25.69 -30.98
N ARG A 431 2.86 -26.74 -30.19
CA ARG A 431 3.86 -27.82 -30.37
C ARG A 431 3.84 -28.21 -31.82
N PRO A 432 4.99 -28.30 -32.52
CA PRO A 432 5.03 -28.84 -33.87
C PRO A 432 4.35 -30.22 -33.90
N PRO A 433 3.63 -30.58 -34.97
CA PRO A 433 2.97 -31.87 -35.03
C PRO A 433 4.03 -32.95 -34.87
N THR A 434 3.84 -33.80 -33.87
CA THR A 434 4.64 -35.01 -33.64
C THR A 434 4.49 -35.86 -34.88
N LEU A 435 5.60 -36.15 -35.56
CA LEU A 435 5.64 -37.15 -36.66
C LEU A 435 5.09 -38.45 -36.10
N THR A 436 3.90 -38.84 -36.59
CA THR A 436 3.27 -40.10 -36.28
C THR A 436 4.18 -41.19 -36.85
N SER A 437 4.80 -41.97 -35.99
CA SER A 437 5.52 -43.17 -36.37
C SER A 437 4.53 -44.16 -37.00
N VAL A 438 4.79 -44.53 -38.26
CA VAL A 438 4.08 -45.55 -39.00
C VAL A 438 4.25 -46.88 -38.24
N PRO A 439 3.16 -47.63 -37.92
CA PRO A 439 3.29 -48.94 -37.32
C PRO A 439 3.89 -49.92 -38.34
N PRO A 440 4.69 -50.92 -37.92
CA PRO A 440 5.24 -51.93 -38.82
C PRO A 440 4.11 -52.82 -39.39
N THR A 441 4.18 -53.02 -40.69
CA THR A 441 3.31 -53.90 -41.47
C THR A 441 3.34 -55.32 -40.90
N GLN A 442 2.23 -55.81 -40.38
CA GLN A 442 2.07 -57.23 -40.03
C GLN A 442 1.69 -58.04 -41.27
N THR A 443 2.48 -59.06 -41.57
CA THR A 443 2.30 -60.04 -42.57
C THR A 443 1.03 -60.88 -42.29
N GLN A 444 0.10 -60.95 -43.26
CA GLN A 444 -1.12 -61.71 -43.18
C GLN A 444 -0.82 -63.23 -43.29
N THR A 445 -1.41 -64.02 -42.39
CA THR A 445 -1.60 -65.48 -42.55
C THR A 445 -3.08 -65.71 -42.76
N PRO A 446 -3.45 -66.69 -43.64
CA PRO A 446 -4.81 -66.82 -44.15
C PRO A 446 -5.78 -67.52 -43.18
N PRO A 447 -7.11 -67.48 -43.47
CA PRO A 447 -8.16 -67.70 -42.48
C PRO A 447 -8.50 -69.20 -42.29
N LYS A 448 -8.85 -69.53 -41.03
CA LYS A 448 -9.57 -70.79 -40.75
C LYS A 448 -11.03 -70.49 -40.40
N THR A 449 -11.90 -71.12 -41.18
CA THR A 449 -13.35 -71.23 -41.06
C THR A 449 -13.79 -71.90 -39.76
N SER A 450 -14.77 -71.30 -39.03
CA SER A 450 -15.62 -72.08 -38.11
C SER A 450 -16.96 -71.36 -37.83
N THR A 451 -17.97 -71.98 -38.22
CA THR A 451 -19.37 -72.23 -37.83
C THR A 451 -20.03 -71.34 -36.76
N PRO A 452 -21.30 -70.92 -36.99
CA PRO A 452 -22.08 -70.10 -36.08
C PRO A 452 -22.79 -70.88 -34.98
N LEU A 453 -22.90 -70.32 -33.78
CA LEU A 453 -23.79 -70.80 -32.72
C LEU A 453 -24.47 -69.57 -32.01
N PRO A 454 -25.59 -69.79 -31.30
CA PRO A 454 -26.83 -69.08 -31.54
C PRO A 454 -27.02 -67.86 -30.59
N ALA A 455 -27.98 -67.02 -30.99
CA ALA A 455 -28.42 -65.81 -30.29
C ALA A 455 -28.91 -66.10 -28.86
N THR A 456 -28.40 -65.36 -27.89
CA THR A 456 -28.95 -65.29 -26.53
C THR A 456 -29.60 -63.93 -26.30
N ALA A 457 -30.78 -64.00 -25.71
CA ALA A 457 -31.82 -63.02 -25.56
C ALA A 457 -31.39 -61.66 -24.94
N THR A 458 -31.93 -60.61 -25.51
CA THR A 458 -31.97 -59.24 -25.00
C THR A 458 -32.86 -59.13 -23.75
N PRO A 459 -32.47 -58.56 -22.65
CA PRO A 459 -33.39 -58.22 -21.58
C PRO A 459 -34.19 -56.97 -21.94
N ARG A 460 -35.48 -57.07 -21.79
CA ARG A 460 -36.52 -56.03 -21.94
C ARG A 460 -36.42 -54.99 -20.84
N PRO A 461 -36.70 -53.67 -21.10
CA PRO A 461 -36.75 -52.65 -20.08
C PRO A 461 -37.91 -52.87 -19.11
N PRO A 462 -37.78 -52.48 -17.81
CA PRO A 462 -38.88 -52.59 -16.86
C PRO A 462 -39.95 -51.53 -17.12
N THR A 463 -41.18 -51.98 -17.00
CA THR A 463 -42.44 -51.24 -17.12
C THR A 463 -42.58 -50.17 -16.05
N ALA A 464 -43.03 -49.00 -16.46
CA ALA A 464 -43.38 -47.89 -15.58
C ALA A 464 -44.49 -48.28 -14.58
N THR A 465 -44.23 -48.08 -13.29
CA THR A 465 -45.22 -48.18 -12.22
C THR A 465 -45.76 -46.79 -11.92
N THR A 466 -47.07 -46.68 -11.89
CA THR A 466 -47.92 -45.53 -11.67
C THR A 466 -47.56 -44.72 -10.43
N ALA A 467 -47.53 -43.41 -10.60
CA ALA A 467 -47.38 -42.40 -9.54
C ALA A 467 -48.60 -42.38 -8.59
N PRO A 468 -48.42 -42.10 -7.29
CA PRO A 468 -49.51 -41.72 -6.43
C PRO A 468 -49.78 -40.22 -6.53
N SER A 469 -51.06 -39.92 -6.33
CA SER A 469 -51.76 -38.63 -6.44
C SER A 469 -51.08 -37.44 -5.77
N THR A 470 -51.03 -36.36 -6.49
CA THR A 470 -50.67 -35.01 -6.07
C THR A 470 -51.65 -34.50 -5.03
N ALA A 471 -51.17 -34.23 -3.80
CA ALA A 471 -51.86 -33.38 -2.86
C ALA A 471 -51.53 -31.94 -3.15
N THR A 472 -52.48 -31.18 -3.63
CA THR A 472 -52.38 -29.75 -3.88
C THR A 472 -52.38 -29.00 -2.54
N LEU A 473 -51.25 -28.53 -2.11
CA LEU A 473 -51.16 -27.56 -1.00
C LEU A 473 -51.45 -26.17 -1.54
N ILE A 474 -52.59 -25.62 -1.13
CA ILE A 474 -52.96 -24.22 -1.34
C ILE A 474 -52.01 -23.36 -0.52
N PRO A 475 -51.33 -22.34 -1.11
CA PRO A 475 -50.53 -21.41 -0.32
C PRO A 475 -51.45 -20.56 0.59
N PRO A 476 -51.03 -20.25 1.83
CA PRO A 476 -51.81 -19.33 2.67
C PRO A 476 -51.69 -17.91 2.09
N THR A 477 -52.84 -17.29 1.85
CA THR A 477 -52.98 -15.90 1.48
C THR A 477 -52.54 -15.03 2.66
N ILE A 478 -51.41 -14.36 2.52
CA ILE A 478 -50.95 -13.35 3.49
C ILE A 478 -51.72 -12.07 3.21
N THR A 479 -52.72 -11.82 4.01
CA THR A 479 -53.38 -10.51 4.07
C THR A 479 -52.46 -9.56 4.86
N SER A 480 -51.78 -8.69 4.19
CA SER A 480 -50.99 -7.62 4.81
C SER A 480 -51.96 -6.53 5.31
N VAL A 481 -52.11 -6.44 6.61
CA VAL A 481 -52.68 -5.25 7.29
C VAL A 481 -51.51 -4.27 7.47
N PRO A 482 -51.61 -3.01 7.00
CA PRO A 482 -50.57 -2.02 7.27
C PRO A 482 -50.53 -1.70 8.75
N PRO A 483 -49.36 -1.62 9.40
CA PRO A 483 -49.27 -1.12 10.76
C PRO A 483 -49.54 0.38 10.78
N THR A 484 -50.52 0.80 11.53
CA THR A 484 -50.80 2.20 11.85
C THR A 484 -49.65 2.75 12.66
N ALA A 485 -48.94 3.71 12.07
CA ALA A 485 -47.91 4.46 12.77
C ALA A 485 -48.56 5.36 13.82
N THR A 486 -48.26 5.12 15.07
CA THR A 486 -48.46 6.11 16.14
C THR A 486 -47.42 5.87 17.23
N HIS A 487 -46.27 6.45 17.06
CA HIS A 487 -45.39 6.80 18.16
C HIS A 487 -44.82 8.19 17.90
N ALA A 488 -45.23 9.13 18.72
CA ALA A 488 -44.65 10.45 18.86
C ALA A 488 -43.19 10.30 19.31
N PRO A 489 -42.28 11.20 18.87
CA PRO A 489 -40.90 11.17 19.34
C PRO A 489 -40.84 11.39 20.85
N PRO A 490 -39.91 10.74 21.57
CA PRO A 490 -39.74 10.97 23.00
C PRO A 490 -39.29 12.41 23.24
N THR A 491 -40.03 13.09 24.10
CA THR A 491 -39.72 14.41 24.63
C THR A 491 -38.38 14.36 25.35
N ALA A 492 -37.44 15.23 24.97
CA ALA A 492 -36.14 15.35 25.60
C ALA A 492 -36.31 15.65 27.10
N THR A 493 -35.83 14.75 27.94
CA THR A 493 -35.69 14.97 29.37
C THR A 493 -34.56 15.95 29.60
N PRO A 494 -34.72 17.02 30.40
CA PRO A 494 -33.65 17.96 30.67
C PRO A 494 -32.55 17.28 31.47
N VAL A 495 -31.33 17.36 30.95
CA VAL A 495 -30.09 16.93 31.60
C VAL A 495 -29.85 17.85 32.80
N PRO A 496 -29.53 17.32 34.00
CA PRO A 496 -29.11 18.16 35.12
C PRO A 496 -27.85 18.95 34.80
N PRO A 497 -27.66 20.16 35.33
CA PRO A 497 -26.46 20.95 35.05
C PRO A 497 -25.20 20.24 35.57
N THR A 498 -24.25 20.02 34.69
CA THR A 498 -22.89 19.54 35.01
C THR A 498 -22.22 20.54 35.93
N ALA A 499 -21.86 20.12 37.13
CA ALA A 499 -21.09 20.94 38.07
C ALA A 499 -19.74 21.31 37.40
N THR A 500 -19.56 22.60 37.16
CA THR A 500 -18.29 23.19 36.72
C THR A 500 -17.31 23.06 37.87
N LEU A 501 -16.33 22.16 37.73
CA LEU A 501 -15.20 22.10 38.64
C LEU A 501 -14.37 23.39 38.45
N ALA A 502 -14.20 24.14 39.55
CA ALA A 502 -13.31 25.29 39.60
C ALA A 502 -11.85 24.84 39.26
N PRO A 503 -11.06 25.71 38.61
CA PRO A 503 -9.66 25.40 38.33
C PRO A 503 -8.88 25.22 39.64
N PRO A 504 -7.88 24.32 39.70
CA PRO A 504 -7.09 24.08 40.89
C PRO A 504 -6.31 25.34 41.25
N THR A 505 -6.44 25.73 42.50
CA THR A 505 -5.70 26.83 43.15
C THR A 505 -4.20 26.49 43.09
N ALA A 506 -3.39 27.42 42.60
CA ALA A 506 -1.94 27.32 42.54
C ALA A 506 -1.35 27.06 43.92
N THR A 507 -0.65 25.94 44.06
CA THR A 507 0.16 25.62 45.25
C THR A 507 1.41 26.52 45.23
N PRO A 508 1.79 27.18 46.32
CA PRO A 508 2.98 28.04 46.35
C PRO A 508 4.26 27.20 46.22
N VAL A 509 5.12 27.61 45.30
CA VAL A 509 6.46 27.05 45.07
C VAL A 509 7.35 27.39 46.27
N PRO A 510 8.12 26.41 46.82
CA PRO A 510 9.13 26.72 47.85
C PRO A 510 10.25 27.58 47.25
N PRO A 511 10.90 28.45 48.04
CA PRO A 511 11.94 29.33 47.56
C PRO A 511 13.20 28.55 47.14
N THR A 512 13.68 28.84 45.94
CA THR A 512 14.91 28.30 45.36
C THR A 512 16.10 28.84 46.15
N ALA A 513 16.90 27.97 46.74
CA ALA A 513 18.17 28.31 47.37
C ALA A 513 19.17 28.75 46.29
N THR A 514 19.58 30.02 46.36
CA THR A 514 20.64 30.61 45.53
C THR A 514 21.99 30.12 46.06
N SER A 515 22.65 29.20 45.33
CA SER A 515 24.04 28.86 45.59
C SER A 515 24.96 29.81 44.81
N ALA A 516 25.88 30.45 45.51
CA ALA A 516 26.91 31.31 44.97
C ALA A 516 27.92 30.56 44.09
N PRO A 517 28.55 31.22 43.09
CA PRO A 517 29.52 30.57 42.23
C PRO A 517 30.84 30.29 42.94
N PRO A 518 31.54 29.20 42.71
CA PRO A 518 32.88 28.97 43.25
C PRO A 518 33.93 29.79 42.49
N THR A 519 34.79 30.38 43.25
CA THR A 519 35.95 31.19 42.90
C THR A 519 36.97 30.39 42.10
N ALA A 520 37.52 30.98 41.06
CA ALA A 520 38.60 30.46 40.25
C ALA A 520 39.90 30.29 41.08
N THR A 521 40.56 29.15 40.94
CA THR A 521 41.92 28.99 41.45
C THR A 521 42.77 28.16 40.50
N THR A 522 43.79 28.81 39.97
CA THR A 522 45.13 28.38 39.52
C THR A 522 45.30 27.36 38.39
N ALA A 523 46.12 27.80 37.46
CA ALA A 523 46.67 27.13 36.29
C ALA A 523 47.58 25.90 36.65
N PRO A 524 47.69 24.90 35.76
CA PRO A 524 48.66 23.82 35.90
C PRO A 524 50.06 24.22 35.37
N PRO A 525 51.10 23.56 35.87
CA PRO A 525 52.48 23.84 35.44
C PRO A 525 52.81 23.17 34.08
N THR A 526 53.64 23.86 33.36
CA THR A 526 54.28 23.51 32.10
C THR A 526 55.15 22.24 32.26
N ALA A 527 54.97 21.24 31.43
CA ALA A 527 55.88 20.10 31.27
C ALA A 527 56.83 20.31 30.11
N THR A 528 58.08 20.21 30.43
CA THR A 528 59.27 20.36 29.58
C THR A 528 59.44 19.18 28.65
N VAL A 529 59.83 19.46 27.43
CA VAL A 529 60.27 18.53 26.39
C VAL A 529 61.70 18.10 26.64
N ALA A 530 62.06 16.83 26.42
CA ALA A 530 63.40 16.42 26.10
C ALA A 530 63.42 15.16 25.20
N PRO A 531 64.48 14.89 24.43
CA PRO A 531 64.38 14.44 23.06
C PRO A 531 64.80 13.00 22.81
N SER A 532 64.44 12.55 21.59
CA SER A 532 64.98 11.49 20.69
C SER A 532 66.09 10.55 21.14
N ALA A 533 65.95 9.26 20.89
CA ALA A 533 67.01 8.42 20.40
C ALA A 533 66.50 7.37 19.38
N THR A 534 67.09 7.45 18.23
CA THR A 534 67.14 6.56 17.08
C THR A 534 67.75 5.18 17.43
N THR A 535 67.29 4.09 16.86
CA THR A 535 68.12 3.14 16.08
C THR A 535 67.29 2.01 15.50
N LYS A 536 67.57 1.82 14.22
CA LYS A 536 67.34 0.62 13.40
C LYS A 536 68.42 -0.44 13.70
N PRO A 537 68.33 -1.69 13.28
CA PRO A 537 67.95 -2.11 11.92
C PRO A 537 66.66 -2.89 11.82
#